data_2b5cb1a9a1ac2a576790b779973a3ec6
#
_entry.id   2b5cb1a9a1ac2a576790b779973a3ec6
#
_cell.length_a   1.000
_cell.length_b   1.000
_cell.length_c   1.000
_cell.angle_alpha   90.00
_cell.angle_beta   90.00
_cell.angle_gamma   90.00
#
_symmetry.space_group_name_H-M   'P 1'
#
loop_
_entity.id
_entity.type
_entity.pdbx_description
1 polymer ?
#
loop_
_entity_poly.entity_id
_entity_poly.type
_entity_poly.pdbx_seq_one_letter_code
_entity_poly.pdbx_strand_id
1 'polypeptide(L)'
;EIDQYTNANCIIASNTSSISITQLAEATQKPGNIIGMHFMNPVPVMKLVEVINSKETDPSVTKIIVSLTEQLGKIPCVVNDFPGFIANRILMPMINEAIIALSEGVSDAKTIDQIMKLGMAHPMGPLQLADYIGLDVCKNILEIMEKGLNNSKYAPANLLVQKVSEGKLGVKTGEG
;
A
#
# COMPACT_ATOMS: atom_id res chain seq x y z
N GLU A 1 -17.56 16.94 0.22
CA GLU A 1 -18.57 17.18 -0.86
C GLU A 1 -19.49 15.97 -1.05
N ILE A 2 -18.99 14.75 -1.31
CA ILE A 2 -19.82 13.54 -1.54
C ILE A 2 -20.81 13.33 -0.39
N ASP A 3 -20.37 13.53 0.83
CA ASP A 3 -21.18 13.39 2.05
C ASP A 3 -22.46 14.27 2.05
N GLN A 4 -22.42 15.42 1.40
CA GLN A 4 -23.56 16.34 1.31
C GLN A 4 -24.65 15.87 0.34
N TYR A 5 -24.30 14.99 -0.59
CA TYR A 5 -25.20 14.48 -1.64
C TYR A 5 -25.67 13.05 -1.40
N THR A 6 -25.15 12.40 -0.36
CA THR A 6 -25.49 11.01 -0.01
C THR A 6 -26.46 10.96 1.16
N ASN A 7 -27.35 9.95 1.18
CA ASN A 7 -28.26 9.74 2.29
C ASN A 7 -27.53 9.32 3.58
N ALA A 8 -28.22 9.33 4.71
CA ALA A 8 -27.66 9.05 6.03
C ALA A 8 -27.04 7.65 6.15
N ASN A 9 -27.51 6.69 5.38
CA ASN A 9 -27.06 5.29 5.43
C ASN A 9 -26.03 4.94 4.36
N CYS A 10 -25.58 5.92 3.54
CA CYS A 10 -24.59 5.67 2.50
C CYS A 10 -23.23 5.41 3.12
N ILE A 11 -22.63 4.27 2.77
CA ILE A 11 -21.25 3.94 3.11
C ILE A 11 -20.34 4.54 2.04
N ILE A 12 -19.27 5.22 2.45
CA ILE A 12 -18.23 5.75 1.57
C ILE A 12 -16.98 4.90 1.78
N ALA A 13 -16.70 4.03 0.81
CA ALA A 13 -15.52 3.17 0.81
C ALA A 13 -14.43 3.77 -0.08
N SER A 14 -13.26 4.05 0.48
CA SER A 14 -12.11 4.60 -0.24
C SER A 14 -11.13 3.51 -0.65
N ASN A 15 -10.68 3.54 -1.92
CA ASN A 15 -9.62 2.67 -2.44
C ASN A 15 -8.22 3.33 -2.32
N THR A 16 -8.04 4.28 -1.42
CA THR A 16 -6.72 4.88 -1.19
C THR A 16 -5.71 3.84 -0.73
N SER A 17 -4.46 3.98 -1.18
CA SER A 17 -3.33 3.13 -0.76
C SER A 17 -2.49 3.76 0.35
N SER A 18 -2.72 5.05 0.67
CA SER A 18 -1.80 5.80 1.54
C SER A 18 -2.46 6.91 2.37
N ILE A 19 -3.65 7.39 1.98
CA ILE A 19 -4.38 8.42 2.74
C ILE A 19 -5.08 7.75 3.92
N SER A 20 -4.94 8.32 5.12
CA SER A 20 -5.61 7.84 6.32
C SER A 20 -7.13 7.84 6.18
N ILE A 21 -7.75 6.71 6.47
CA ILE A 21 -9.22 6.57 6.49
C ILE A 21 -9.81 7.39 7.63
N THR A 22 -9.08 7.51 8.76
CA THR A 22 -9.48 8.37 9.89
C THR A 22 -9.55 9.83 9.46
N GLN A 23 -8.55 10.35 8.72
CA GLN A 23 -8.60 11.72 8.20
C GLN A 23 -9.76 11.93 7.23
N LEU A 24 -10.09 10.93 6.41
CA LEU A 24 -11.28 10.98 5.56
C LEU A 24 -12.57 11.00 6.38
N ALA A 25 -12.66 10.22 7.45
CA ALA A 25 -13.79 10.18 8.36
C ALA A 25 -14.00 11.53 9.07
N GLU A 26 -12.95 12.12 9.58
CA GLU A 26 -12.96 13.44 10.25
C GLU A 26 -13.44 14.57 9.33
N ALA A 27 -13.26 14.43 8.02
CA ALA A 27 -13.73 15.41 7.03
C ALA A 27 -15.22 15.28 6.67
N THR A 28 -15.97 14.35 7.27
CA THR A 28 -17.38 14.09 6.98
C THR A 28 -18.27 14.30 8.21
N GLN A 29 -19.58 14.44 7.98
CA GLN A 29 -20.57 14.45 9.06
C GLN A 29 -21.06 13.05 9.45
N LYS A 30 -20.59 12.02 8.77
CA LYS A 30 -20.95 10.60 8.97
C LYS A 30 -19.70 9.74 9.12
N PRO A 31 -18.83 10.03 10.10
CA PRO A 31 -17.53 9.35 10.22
C PRO A 31 -17.66 7.83 10.38
N GLY A 32 -18.73 7.36 11.03
CA GLY A 32 -19.01 5.92 11.17
C GLY A 32 -19.26 5.19 9.86
N ASN A 33 -19.64 5.90 8.78
CA ASN A 33 -19.91 5.33 7.47
C ASN A 33 -18.69 5.34 6.54
N ILE A 34 -17.53 5.80 7.01
CA ILE A 34 -16.29 5.84 6.23
C ILE A 34 -15.44 4.61 6.50
N ILE A 35 -14.97 3.97 5.45
CA ILE A 35 -14.16 2.76 5.51
C ILE A 35 -13.18 2.70 4.34
N GLY A 36 -12.06 2.03 4.51
CA GLY A 36 -11.16 1.70 3.42
C GLY A 36 -11.53 0.36 2.77
N MET A 37 -11.48 0.31 1.45
CA MET A 37 -11.63 -0.91 0.67
C MET A 37 -10.51 -0.95 -0.37
N HIS A 38 -9.32 -1.37 0.08
CA HIS A 38 -8.08 -1.26 -0.67
C HIS A 38 -7.85 -2.53 -1.51
N PHE A 39 -8.01 -2.40 -2.81
CA PHE A 39 -7.79 -3.46 -3.77
C PHE A 39 -6.31 -3.53 -4.18
N MET A 40 -5.82 -4.75 -4.39
CA MET A 40 -4.47 -4.98 -4.92
C MET A 40 -4.49 -4.96 -6.46
N ASN A 41 -3.46 -4.37 -7.05
CA ASN A 41 -3.32 -4.29 -8.51
C ASN A 41 -2.56 -5.51 -9.06
N PRO A 42 -3.00 -6.15 -10.16
CA PRO A 42 -4.20 -5.89 -10.97
C PRO A 42 -5.49 -6.39 -10.29
N VAL A 43 -6.48 -5.50 -10.15
CA VAL A 43 -7.72 -5.79 -9.41
C VAL A 43 -8.44 -7.08 -9.87
N PRO A 44 -8.56 -7.40 -11.17
CA PRO A 44 -9.24 -8.63 -11.58
C PRO A 44 -8.53 -9.91 -11.12
N VAL A 45 -7.21 -9.88 -10.95
CA VAL A 45 -6.36 -11.05 -10.65
C VAL A 45 -6.17 -11.24 -9.15
N MET A 46 -5.87 -10.16 -8.44
CA MET A 46 -5.54 -10.22 -7.01
C MET A 46 -6.78 -10.45 -6.16
N LYS A 47 -6.70 -11.44 -5.28
CA LYS A 47 -7.86 -11.84 -4.45
C LYS A 47 -8.03 -11.00 -3.20
N LEU A 48 -6.95 -10.44 -2.66
CA LEU A 48 -6.97 -9.69 -1.40
C LEU A 48 -7.69 -8.34 -1.57
N VAL A 49 -8.50 -8.01 -0.57
CA VAL A 49 -8.94 -6.64 -0.28
C VAL A 49 -8.64 -6.36 1.20
N GLU A 50 -7.84 -5.34 1.49
CA GLU A 50 -7.73 -4.83 2.85
C GLU A 50 -8.97 -3.98 3.15
N VAL A 51 -9.71 -4.38 4.17
CA VAL A 51 -10.85 -3.64 4.72
C VAL A 51 -10.35 -2.82 5.91
N ILE A 52 -10.20 -1.50 5.74
CA ILE A 52 -9.50 -0.66 6.69
C ILE A 52 -10.51 0.12 7.53
N ASN A 53 -10.53 -0.15 8.83
CA ASN A 53 -11.35 0.59 9.79
C ASN A 53 -10.62 1.86 10.23
N SER A 54 -11.31 3.01 10.14
CA SER A 54 -10.94 4.20 10.88
C SER A 54 -11.22 3.99 12.38
N LYS A 55 -10.84 4.97 13.20
CA LYS A 55 -11.21 4.97 14.62
C LYS A 55 -12.74 5.06 14.85
N GLU A 56 -13.44 5.64 13.88
CA GLU A 56 -14.87 5.96 13.96
C GLU A 56 -15.74 4.97 13.18
N THR A 57 -15.17 4.10 12.34
CA THR A 57 -15.93 3.18 11.50
C THR A 57 -16.85 2.29 12.31
N ASP A 58 -18.15 2.32 12.02
CA ASP A 58 -19.15 1.49 12.69
C ASP A 58 -18.90 0.00 12.40
N PRO A 59 -18.93 -0.88 13.40
CA PRO A 59 -18.77 -2.32 13.19
C PRO A 59 -19.79 -2.95 12.21
N SER A 60 -20.97 -2.36 12.09
CA SER A 60 -21.97 -2.79 11.11
C SER A 60 -21.54 -2.48 9.67
N VAL A 61 -20.88 -1.35 9.46
CA VAL A 61 -20.30 -0.96 8.17
C VAL A 61 -19.18 -1.92 7.78
N THR A 62 -18.31 -2.27 8.72
CA THR A 62 -17.27 -3.29 8.49
C THR A 62 -17.87 -4.62 8.02
N LYS A 63 -18.92 -5.10 8.70
CA LYS A 63 -19.60 -6.36 8.32
C LYS A 63 -20.20 -6.30 6.92
N ILE A 64 -20.81 -5.17 6.53
CA ILE A 64 -21.39 -4.98 5.20
C ILE A 64 -20.27 -5.03 4.14
N ILE A 65 -19.14 -4.35 4.34
CA ILE A 65 -18.04 -4.31 3.38
C ILE A 65 -17.32 -5.66 3.29
N VAL A 66 -17.17 -6.39 4.39
CA VAL A 66 -16.65 -7.76 4.38
C VAL A 66 -17.56 -8.64 3.51
N SER A 67 -18.87 -8.64 3.76
CA SER A 67 -19.83 -9.43 2.97
C SER A 67 -19.82 -9.03 1.49
N LEU A 68 -19.78 -7.73 1.18
CA LEU A 68 -19.66 -7.25 -0.19
C LEU A 68 -18.36 -7.75 -0.86
N THR A 69 -17.25 -7.71 -0.15
CA THR A 69 -15.95 -8.18 -0.65
C THR A 69 -16.02 -9.67 -1.01
N GLU A 70 -16.63 -10.49 -0.16
CA GLU A 70 -16.84 -11.92 -0.43
C GLU A 70 -17.74 -12.15 -1.64
N GLN A 71 -18.83 -11.38 -1.78
CA GLN A 71 -19.73 -11.45 -2.95
C GLN A 71 -19.02 -11.08 -4.26
N LEU A 72 -18.02 -10.23 -4.21
CA LEU A 72 -17.15 -9.90 -5.34
C LEU A 72 -16.12 -11.02 -5.67
N GLY A 73 -16.14 -12.15 -4.95
CA GLY A 73 -15.20 -13.25 -5.12
C GLY A 73 -13.80 -12.93 -4.60
N LYS A 74 -13.68 -11.93 -3.71
CA LYS A 74 -12.43 -11.49 -3.08
C LYS A 74 -12.35 -12.02 -1.64
N ILE A 75 -11.16 -11.90 -1.05
CA ILE A 75 -10.87 -12.31 0.33
C ILE A 75 -10.66 -11.04 1.15
N PRO A 76 -11.59 -10.68 2.06
CA PRO A 76 -11.42 -9.52 2.92
C PRO A 76 -10.43 -9.82 4.06
N CYS A 77 -9.52 -8.88 4.31
CA CYS A 77 -8.69 -8.87 5.50
C CYS A 77 -8.93 -7.55 6.23
N VAL A 78 -9.54 -7.64 7.43
CA VAL A 78 -9.86 -6.44 8.22
C VAL A 78 -8.61 -5.98 8.96
N VAL A 79 -8.29 -4.69 8.83
CA VAL A 79 -7.14 -4.04 9.45
C VAL A 79 -7.52 -2.68 10.02
N ASN A 80 -6.69 -2.15 10.90
CA ASN A 80 -6.85 -0.80 11.41
C ASN A 80 -6.13 0.21 10.52
N ASP A 81 -6.62 1.45 10.53
CA ASP A 81 -6.01 2.56 9.81
C ASP A 81 -4.68 2.97 10.45
N PHE A 82 -3.59 2.60 9.79
CA PHE A 82 -2.23 3.00 10.10
C PHE A 82 -1.48 3.34 8.80
N PRO A 83 -0.46 4.20 8.84
CA PRO A 83 0.34 4.52 7.66
C PRO A 83 0.89 3.28 6.96
N GLY A 84 0.50 3.09 5.69
CA GLY A 84 0.84 1.92 4.88
C GLY A 84 -0.05 0.69 5.10
N PHE A 85 -1.08 0.78 5.95
CA PHE A 85 -1.94 -0.35 6.35
C PHE A 85 -1.12 -1.58 6.76
N ILE A 86 -1.38 -2.78 6.26
CA ILE A 86 -0.51 -3.95 6.50
C ILE A 86 0.34 -4.25 5.27
N ALA A 87 -0.26 -4.25 4.07
CA ALA A 87 0.46 -4.64 2.86
C ALA A 87 1.69 -3.75 2.63
N ASN A 88 1.53 -2.44 2.54
CA ASN A 88 2.64 -1.52 2.32
C ASN A 88 3.56 -1.42 3.54
N ARG A 89 3.02 -1.53 4.76
CA ARG A 89 3.80 -1.48 6.00
C ARG A 89 4.88 -2.55 6.07
N ILE A 90 4.65 -3.71 5.44
CA ILE A 90 5.60 -4.82 5.40
C ILE A 90 6.37 -4.81 4.08
N LEU A 91 5.68 -4.63 2.96
CA LEU A 91 6.28 -4.72 1.63
C LEU A 91 7.31 -3.61 1.37
N MET A 92 6.99 -2.36 1.70
CA MET A 92 7.88 -1.23 1.37
C MET A 92 9.22 -1.29 2.11
N PRO A 93 9.29 -1.60 3.43
CA PRO A 93 10.57 -1.83 4.09
C PRO A 93 11.37 -2.99 3.51
N MET A 94 10.72 -4.07 3.08
CA MET A 94 11.40 -5.20 2.43
C MET A 94 12.04 -4.77 1.09
N ILE A 95 11.32 -4.02 0.27
CA ILE A 95 11.83 -3.45 -0.98
C ILE A 95 12.98 -2.48 -0.67
N ASN A 96 12.78 -1.58 0.29
CA ASN A 96 13.78 -0.58 0.65
C ASN A 96 15.08 -1.23 1.15
N GLU A 97 14.98 -2.27 1.97
CA GLU A 97 16.15 -3.04 2.44
C GLU A 97 16.89 -3.72 1.28
N ALA A 98 16.16 -4.27 0.31
CA ALA A 98 16.78 -4.84 -0.89
C ALA A 98 17.54 -3.79 -1.73
N ILE A 99 17.02 -2.56 -1.80
CA ILE A 99 17.68 -1.43 -2.47
C ILE A 99 18.91 -0.98 -1.68
N ILE A 100 18.85 -0.97 -0.34
CA ILE A 100 19.98 -0.66 0.53
C ILE A 100 21.09 -1.70 0.31
N ALA A 101 20.76 -3.00 0.38
CA ALA A 101 21.71 -4.09 0.16
C ALA A 101 22.38 -4.01 -1.23
N LEU A 102 21.63 -3.62 -2.27
CA LEU A 102 22.17 -3.36 -3.59
C LEU A 102 23.18 -2.19 -3.56
N SER A 103 22.83 -1.09 -2.91
CA SER A 103 23.66 0.11 -2.83
C SER A 103 24.95 -0.10 -2.02
N GLU A 104 24.91 -0.99 -1.04
CA GLU A 104 26.07 -1.40 -0.22
C GLU A 104 26.97 -2.42 -0.91
N GLY A 105 26.54 -2.93 -2.09
CA GLY A 105 27.32 -3.91 -2.83
C GLY A 105 27.29 -5.33 -2.25
N VAL A 106 26.27 -5.64 -1.44
CA VAL A 106 26.10 -7.01 -0.89
C VAL A 106 25.97 -8.03 -2.03
N SER A 107 25.23 -7.68 -3.09
CA SER A 107 25.15 -8.44 -4.34
C SER A 107 24.57 -7.58 -5.48
N ASP A 108 24.53 -8.13 -6.70
CA ASP A 108 23.83 -7.52 -7.83
C ASP A 108 22.31 -7.74 -7.73
N ALA A 109 21.54 -6.90 -8.44
CA ALA A 109 20.09 -6.90 -8.40
C ALA A 109 19.48 -8.26 -8.78
N LYS A 110 20.04 -8.94 -9.78
CA LYS A 110 19.56 -10.25 -10.23
C LYS A 110 19.73 -11.30 -9.13
N THR A 111 20.86 -11.31 -8.47
CA THR A 111 21.15 -12.26 -7.39
C THR A 111 20.28 -12.02 -6.17
N ILE A 112 20.06 -10.75 -5.76
CA ILE A 112 19.14 -10.39 -4.67
C ILE A 112 17.74 -10.95 -4.97
N ASP A 113 17.22 -10.69 -6.13
CA ASP A 113 15.90 -11.17 -6.54
C ASP A 113 15.81 -12.70 -6.62
N GLN A 114 16.85 -13.37 -7.12
CA GLN A 114 16.90 -14.83 -7.16
C GLN A 114 16.89 -15.46 -5.77
N ILE A 115 17.62 -14.90 -4.82
CA ILE A 115 17.64 -15.39 -3.43
C ILE A 115 16.24 -15.32 -2.83
N MET A 116 15.54 -14.20 -2.99
CA MET A 116 14.20 -14.02 -2.46
C MET A 116 13.17 -14.95 -3.14
N LYS A 117 13.32 -15.19 -4.45
CA LYS A 117 12.45 -16.11 -5.19
C LYS A 117 12.70 -17.58 -4.81
N LEU A 118 13.94 -18.00 -4.76
CA LEU A 118 14.28 -19.41 -4.59
C LEU A 118 14.41 -19.82 -3.13
N GLY A 119 14.89 -18.92 -2.29
CA GLY A 119 15.10 -19.20 -0.86
C GLY A 119 13.88 -18.87 0.01
N MET A 120 13.10 -17.85 -0.37
CA MET A 120 11.94 -17.37 0.41
C MET A 120 10.60 -17.62 -0.28
N ALA A 121 10.60 -18.33 -1.42
CA ALA A 121 9.41 -18.65 -2.21
C ALA A 121 8.58 -17.43 -2.65
N HIS A 122 9.22 -16.27 -2.87
CA HIS A 122 8.54 -15.11 -3.40
C HIS A 122 8.23 -15.33 -4.89
N PRO A 123 7.03 -14.97 -5.36
CA PRO A 123 6.68 -15.11 -6.79
C PRO A 123 7.50 -14.16 -7.67
N MET A 124 7.95 -13.03 -7.12
CA MET A 124 8.77 -12.01 -7.75
C MET A 124 9.79 -11.50 -6.75
N GLY A 125 11.01 -11.19 -7.21
CA GLY A 125 12.03 -10.60 -6.34
C GLY A 125 11.67 -9.16 -5.95
N PRO A 126 12.19 -8.63 -4.85
CA PRO A 126 11.81 -7.32 -4.32
C PRO A 126 12.18 -6.16 -5.25
N LEU A 127 13.32 -6.24 -5.96
CA LEU A 127 13.77 -5.19 -6.89
C LEU A 127 12.94 -5.22 -8.18
N GLN A 128 12.67 -6.39 -8.73
CA GLN A 128 11.76 -6.56 -9.86
C GLN A 128 10.35 -6.08 -9.50
N LEU A 129 9.88 -6.33 -8.29
CA LEU A 129 8.58 -5.87 -7.81
C LEU A 129 8.54 -4.34 -7.67
N ALA A 130 9.63 -3.73 -7.19
CA ALA A 130 9.76 -2.28 -7.12
C ALA A 130 9.65 -1.63 -8.50
N ASP A 131 10.33 -2.19 -9.52
CA ASP A 131 10.24 -1.73 -10.91
C ASP A 131 8.81 -1.87 -11.46
N TYR A 132 8.12 -2.95 -11.10
CA TYR A 132 6.75 -3.21 -11.54
C TYR A 132 5.74 -2.25 -10.89
N ILE A 133 5.89 -1.95 -9.60
CA ILE A 133 5.06 -0.97 -8.87
C ILE A 133 5.34 0.45 -9.39
N GLY A 134 6.59 0.75 -9.64
CA GLY A 134 7.13 2.06 -9.95
C GLY A 134 7.91 2.64 -8.77
N LEU A 135 9.16 3.02 -9.03
CA LEU A 135 10.08 3.51 -8.00
C LEU A 135 9.60 4.81 -7.33
N ASP A 136 8.94 5.68 -8.07
CA ASP A 136 8.30 6.90 -7.55
C ASP A 136 7.15 6.57 -6.58
N VAL A 137 6.36 5.55 -6.89
CA VAL A 137 5.28 5.07 -6.01
C VAL A 137 5.87 4.49 -4.73
N CYS A 138 6.88 3.63 -4.83
CA CYS A 138 7.58 3.07 -3.66
C CYS A 138 8.15 4.18 -2.77
N LYS A 139 8.85 5.16 -3.37
CA LYS A 139 9.38 6.32 -2.66
C LYS A 139 8.30 7.10 -1.92
N ASN A 140 7.21 7.42 -2.60
CA ASN A 140 6.12 8.20 -2.02
C ASN A 140 5.46 7.47 -0.83
N ILE A 141 5.25 6.16 -0.93
CA ILE A 141 4.68 5.36 0.17
C ILE A 141 5.62 5.34 1.37
N LEU A 142 6.93 5.18 1.15
CA LEU A 142 7.94 5.22 2.21
C LEU A 142 7.95 6.58 2.92
N GLU A 143 7.91 7.69 2.18
CA GLU A 143 7.84 9.05 2.76
C GLU A 143 6.56 9.27 3.59
N ILE A 144 5.42 8.77 3.13
CA ILE A 144 4.16 8.81 3.90
C ILE A 144 4.29 8.01 5.19
N MET A 145 4.89 6.83 5.11
CA MET A 145 5.12 5.98 6.28
C MET A 145 6.11 6.61 7.26
N GLU A 146 7.21 7.17 6.78
CA GLU A 146 8.20 7.87 7.61
C GLU A 146 7.55 9.00 8.42
N LYS A 147 6.81 9.88 7.72
CA LYS A 147 6.11 11.01 8.34
C LYS A 147 5.00 10.55 9.28
N GLY A 148 4.14 9.63 8.80
CA GLY A 148 2.95 9.20 9.55
C GLY A 148 3.29 8.38 10.80
N LEU A 149 4.43 7.70 10.81
CA LEU A 149 4.92 6.89 11.94
C LEU A 149 5.98 7.63 12.77
N ASN A 150 6.42 8.80 12.30
CA ASN A 150 7.50 9.57 12.89
C ASN A 150 8.75 8.72 13.17
N ASN A 151 9.20 7.94 12.16
CA ASN A 151 10.28 6.98 12.33
C ASN A 151 11.11 6.86 11.04
N SER A 152 12.37 7.31 11.13
CA SER A 152 13.32 7.35 10.03
C SER A 152 13.69 5.98 9.43
N LYS A 153 13.36 4.87 10.11
CA LYS A 153 13.55 3.53 9.52
C LYS A 153 12.75 3.31 8.23
N TYR A 154 11.74 4.14 7.99
CA TYR A 154 10.93 4.12 6.78
C TYR A 154 11.39 5.12 5.72
N ALA A 155 12.46 5.87 5.99
CA ALA A 155 13.03 6.79 5.00
C ALA A 155 13.43 6.02 3.73
N PRO A 156 13.11 6.55 2.53
CA PRO A 156 13.53 5.90 1.29
C PRO A 156 15.05 5.87 1.15
N ALA A 157 15.59 4.75 0.68
CA ALA A 157 17.00 4.58 0.40
C ALA A 157 17.53 5.67 -0.56
N ASN A 158 18.75 6.13 -0.36
CA ASN A 158 19.37 7.16 -1.21
C ASN A 158 19.39 6.77 -2.69
N LEU A 159 19.66 5.50 -3.01
CA LEU A 159 19.64 4.98 -4.37
C LEU A 159 18.23 5.07 -5.00
N LEU A 160 17.17 4.81 -4.22
CA LEU A 160 15.79 4.96 -4.67
C LEU A 160 15.48 6.43 -5.01
N VAL A 161 15.86 7.34 -4.12
CA VAL A 161 15.68 8.79 -4.33
C VAL A 161 16.43 9.25 -5.57
N GLN A 162 17.67 8.80 -5.76
CA GLN A 162 18.50 9.12 -6.91
C GLN A 162 17.83 8.64 -8.22
N LYS A 163 17.43 7.36 -8.29
CA LYS A 163 16.81 6.80 -9.51
C LYS A 163 15.52 7.54 -9.88
N VAL A 164 14.69 7.86 -8.89
CA VAL A 164 13.47 8.66 -9.12
C VAL A 164 13.82 10.06 -9.66
N SER A 165 14.84 10.72 -9.12
CA SER A 165 15.28 12.03 -9.59
C SER A 165 15.83 12.02 -11.03
N GLU A 166 16.39 10.88 -11.44
CA GLU A 166 16.89 10.63 -12.81
C GLU A 166 15.77 10.26 -13.80
N GLY A 167 14.52 10.11 -13.33
CA GLY A 167 13.38 9.67 -14.15
C GLY A 167 13.35 8.18 -14.46
N LYS A 168 14.18 7.38 -13.78
CA LYS A 168 14.23 5.92 -13.87
C LYS A 168 13.20 5.35 -12.91
N LEU A 169 12.00 5.08 -13.42
CA LEU A 169 10.85 4.75 -12.59
C LEU A 169 10.41 3.29 -12.69
N GLY A 170 11.25 2.43 -13.27
CA GLY A 170 10.97 1.02 -13.47
C GLY A 170 10.30 0.74 -14.81
N VAL A 171 9.44 -0.28 -14.87
CA VAL A 171 8.80 -0.78 -16.10
C VAL A 171 8.14 0.32 -16.93
N LYS A 172 7.48 1.28 -16.28
CA LYS A 172 6.76 2.37 -16.97
C LYS A 172 7.66 3.35 -17.74
N THR A 173 8.94 3.40 -17.42
CA THR A 173 9.93 4.22 -18.14
C THR A 173 10.96 3.37 -18.92
N GLY A 174 10.88 2.02 -18.78
CA GLY A 174 11.81 1.09 -19.38
C GLY A 174 13.16 0.97 -18.68
N GLU A 175 13.36 1.70 -17.59
CA GLU A 175 14.57 1.70 -16.78
C GLU A 175 14.23 1.94 -15.29
N GLY A 176 14.88 1.17 -14.39
CA GLY A 176 14.74 1.28 -12.96
C GLY A 176 16.00 0.86 -12.19
#